data_75aae9d50ec0100d32e60aa107ea85e7
#
_entry.id   75aae9d50ec0100d32e60aa107ea85e7
#
_cell.length_a   1.000
_cell.length_b   1.000
_cell.length_c   1.000
_cell.angle_alpha   90.00
_cell.angle_beta   90.00
_cell.angle_gamma   90.00
#
_symmetry.space_group_name_H-M   'P 1'
#
loop_
_entity.id
_entity.type
_entity.pdbx_description
1 polymer ?
#
loop_
_entity_poly.entity_id
_entity_poly.type
_entity_poly.pdbx_seq_one_letter_code
_entity_poly.pdbx_strand_id
1 'polypeptide(L)'
;MTPNAHLLLVGEGPYRKHLEKLVMKSSLEQNVTFAGRIMYDRLPSYLSAADLFAMPSRSRFFGLEVEGLGIVYLEASACGIPVVAGNSGGAPDAVLEGVTGLCVDGTNIEQITAAIVEICSDAERASHMGAAGRNWIVNQWRWDIWSKEFNALLVEQ
;
A
#
# COMPACT_ATOMS: atom_id res chain seq x y z
N MET A 1 -1.94 -2.07 21.19
CA MET A 1 -0.60 -2.45 20.69
C MET A 1 -0.70 -3.84 20.08
N THR A 2 -0.16 -4.03 18.90
CA THR A 2 0.03 -5.35 18.28
C THR A 2 1.44 -5.82 18.62
N PRO A 3 1.64 -6.57 19.72
CA PRO A 3 2.97 -6.86 20.27
C PRO A 3 3.86 -7.68 19.34
N ASN A 4 3.28 -8.32 18.34
CA ASN A 4 3.99 -9.15 17.35
C ASN A 4 4.07 -8.49 15.97
N ALA A 5 3.81 -7.18 15.85
CA ALA A 5 3.92 -6.50 14.57
C ALA A 5 5.38 -6.47 14.10
N HIS A 6 5.57 -6.77 12.81
CA HIS A 6 6.86 -6.69 12.15
C HIS A 6 6.74 -5.86 10.87
N LEU A 7 7.58 -4.84 10.73
CA LEU A 7 7.62 -3.99 9.55
C LEU A 7 8.69 -4.48 8.57
N LEU A 8 8.28 -4.81 7.36
CA LEU A 8 9.17 -5.12 6.26
C LEU A 8 9.25 -3.92 5.31
N LEU A 9 10.39 -3.26 5.26
CA LEU A 9 10.67 -2.15 4.35
C LEU A 9 11.36 -2.66 3.09
N VAL A 10 10.67 -2.57 1.96
CA VAL A 10 11.17 -2.97 0.64
C VAL A 10 11.52 -1.74 -0.18
N GLY A 11 12.71 -1.69 -0.70
CA GLY A 11 13.21 -0.57 -1.50
C GLY A 11 14.51 0.03 -0.95
N GLU A 12 15.02 0.99 -1.67
CA GLU A 12 16.22 1.76 -1.32
C GLU A 12 15.96 3.24 -1.53
N GLY A 13 16.71 4.07 -0.82
CA GLY A 13 16.61 5.51 -0.98
C GLY A 13 17.52 6.27 0.01
N PRO A 14 17.67 7.57 -0.19
CA PRO A 14 18.57 8.41 0.63
C PRO A 14 18.16 8.44 2.11
N TYR A 15 16.89 8.17 2.42
CA TYR A 15 16.36 8.18 3.78
C TYR A 15 16.71 6.91 4.59
N ARG A 16 17.21 5.84 3.96
CA ARG A 16 17.50 4.56 4.62
C ARG A 16 18.31 4.72 5.92
N LYS A 17 19.43 5.43 5.86
CA LYS A 17 20.28 5.65 7.04
C LYS A 17 19.57 6.39 8.17
N HIS A 18 18.65 7.29 7.83
CA HIS A 18 17.83 7.98 8.81
C HIS A 18 16.84 7.02 9.49
N LEU A 19 16.18 6.18 8.71
CA LEU A 19 15.23 5.17 9.21
C LEU A 19 15.93 4.14 10.10
N GLU A 20 17.11 3.64 9.72
CA GLU A 20 17.90 2.72 10.54
C GLU A 20 18.25 3.33 11.91
N LYS A 21 18.66 4.62 11.93
CA LYS A 21 18.89 5.34 13.20
C LYS A 21 17.62 5.49 14.04
N LEU A 22 16.47 5.73 13.39
CA LEU A 22 15.18 5.84 14.07
C LEU A 22 14.78 4.51 14.72
N VAL A 23 14.95 3.40 14.00
CA VAL A 23 14.71 2.04 14.50
C VAL A 23 15.55 1.77 15.74
N MET A 24 16.88 2.06 15.69
CA MET A 24 17.78 1.89 16.83
C MET A 24 17.37 2.77 18.02
N LYS A 25 17.05 4.05 17.76
CA LYS A 25 16.60 4.97 18.82
C LYS A 25 15.32 4.51 19.52
N SER A 26 14.47 3.80 18.78
CA SER A 26 13.19 3.29 19.28
C SER A 26 13.28 1.86 19.84
N SER A 27 14.46 1.24 19.83
CA SER A 27 14.69 -0.16 20.26
C SER A 27 13.80 -1.15 19.51
N LEU A 28 13.64 -0.96 18.17
CA LEU A 28 12.77 -1.75 17.30
C LEU A 28 13.55 -2.64 16.31
N GLU A 29 14.82 -2.92 16.56
CA GLU A 29 15.69 -3.68 15.67
C GLU A 29 15.17 -5.09 15.36
N GLN A 30 14.46 -5.68 16.32
CA GLN A 30 13.84 -7.00 16.16
C GLN A 30 12.49 -6.97 15.42
N ASN A 31 11.91 -5.78 15.26
CA ASN A 31 10.58 -5.58 14.67
C ASN A 31 10.62 -4.94 13.30
N VAL A 32 11.79 -4.60 12.75
CA VAL A 32 11.92 -3.95 11.45
C VAL A 32 12.99 -4.63 10.61
N THR A 33 12.60 -5.03 9.42
CA THR A 33 13.53 -5.58 8.41
C THR A 33 13.64 -4.63 7.21
N PHE A 34 14.86 -4.28 6.85
CA PHE A 34 15.18 -3.55 5.62
C PHE A 34 15.60 -4.52 4.52
N ALA A 35 14.68 -4.92 3.67
CA ALA A 35 14.95 -5.86 2.57
C ALA A 35 15.84 -5.27 1.45
N GLY A 36 15.93 -3.93 1.37
CA GLY A 36 16.64 -3.27 0.29
C GLY A 36 15.87 -3.37 -1.03
N ARG A 37 16.59 -3.16 -2.13
CA ARG A 37 16.01 -3.27 -3.47
C ARG A 37 15.81 -4.74 -3.84
N ILE A 38 14.61 -5.08 -4.28
CA ILE A 38 14.27 -6.40 -4.80
C ILE A 38 14.02 -6.33 -6.31
N MET A 39 14.13 -7.46 -6.99
CA MET A 39 13.74 -7.58 -8.40
C MET A 39 12.22 -7.59 -8.52
N TYR A 40 11.69 -7.02 -9.58
CA TYR A 40 10.25 -6.85 -9.77
C TYR A 40 9.48 -8.19 -9.80
N ASP A 41 10.05 -9.22 -10.38
CA ASP A 41 9.49 -10.58 -10.40
C ASP A 41 9.37 -11.22 -9.02
N ARG A 42 10.11 -10.72 -8.03
CA ARG A 42 10.03 -11.17 -6.64
C ARG A 42 9.01 -10.41 -5.80
N LEU A 43 8.55 -9.25 -6.25
CA LEU A 43 7.62 -8.39 -5.51
C LEU A 43 6.35 -9.13 -5.06
N PRO A 44 5.67 -9.96 -5.89
CA PRO A 44 4.49 -10.69 -5.44
C PRO A 44 4.76 -11.60 -4.23
N SER A 45 5.95 -12.21 -4.15
CA SER A 45 6.32 -13.06 -3.00
C SER A 45 6.46 -12.27 -1.71
N TYR A 46 6.98 -11.05 -1.79
CA TYR A 46 7.10 -10.16 -0.63
C TYR A 46 5.73 -9.62 -0.18
N LEU A 47 4.89 -9.23 -1.13
CA LEU A 47 3.53 -8.78 -0.84
C LEU A 47 2.70 -9.90 -0.22
N SER A 48 2.71 -11.10 -0.82
CA SER A 48 1.93 -12.25 -0.31
C SER A 48 2.41 -12.78 1.04
N ALA A 49 3.57 -12.37 1.52
CA ALA A 49 4.07 -12.72 2.86
C ALA A 49 3.60 -11.73 3.94
N ALA A 50 2.93 -10.64 3.55
CA ALA A 50 2.45 -9.62 4.46
C ALA A 50 0.96 -9.83 4.79
N ASP A 51 0.55 -9.41 5.99
CA ASP A 51 -0.85 -9.35 6.41
C ASP A 51 -1.52 -8.05 5.99
N LEU A 52 -0.71 -7.01 5.70
CA LEU A 52 -1.16 -5.66 5.34
C LEU A 52 -0.07 -4.97 4.52
N PHE A 53 -0.47 -4.26 3.48
CA PHE A 53 0.39 -3.30 2.79
C PHE A 53 0.06 -1.88 3.25
N ALA A 54 1.04 -1.14 3.76
CA ALA A 54 0.86 0.24 4.21
C ALA A 54 1.86 1.18 3.51
N MET A 55 1.36 2.13 2.76
CA MET A 55 2.12 3.23 2.20
C MET A 55 1.32 4.53 2.31
N PRO A 56 1.27 5.15 3.52
CA PRO A 56 0.50 6.36 3.77
C PRO A 56 1.19 7.57 3.11
N SER A 57 1.09 7.66 1.78
CA SER A 57 1.63 8.77 1.00
C SER A 57 0.99 10.10 1.38
N ARG A 58 1.75 11.17 1.22
CA ARG A 58 1.29 12.53 1.53
C ARG A 58 1.71 13.51 0.45
N SER A 59 0.86 14.49 0.20
CA SER A 59 1.22 15.62 -0.65
C SER A 59 2.29 16.49 0.00
N ARG A 60 3.22 16.99 -0.79
CA ARG A 60 4.32 17.87 -0.34
C ARG A 60 4.36 19.13 -1.19
N PHE A 61 5.09 20.12 -0.72
CA PHE A 61 5.30 21.40 -1.43
C PHE A 61 3.99 22.03 -1.93
N PHE A 62 3.00 22.16 -1.03
CA PHE A 62 1.68 22.75 -1.34
C PHE A 62 0.95 22.06 -2.50
N GLY A 63 1.11 20.73 -2.61
CA GLY A 63 0.45 19.93 -3.65
C GLY A 63 1.23 19.81 -4.97
N LEU A 64 2.46 20.29 -5.03
CA LEU A 64 3.32 20.11 -6.21
C LEU A 64 3.88 18.68 -6.32
N GLU A 65 4.04 17.99 -5.19
CA GLU A 65 4.35 16.57 -5.15
C GLU A 65 3.15 15.81 -4.58
N VAL A 66 2.55 14.99 -5.41
CA VAL A 66 1.42 14.12 -5.05
C VAL A 66 1.68 12.70 -5.54
N GLU A 67 0.99 11.71 -4.95
CA GLU A 67 0.97 10.36 -5.50
C GLU A 67 0.21 10.37 -6.83
N GLY A 68 0.75 9.73 -7.87
CA GLY A 68 0.07 9.64 -9.16
C GLY A 68 -1.22 8.83 -9.04
N LEU A 69 -1.10 7.51 -9.03
CA LEU A 69 -2.17 6.56 -8.76
C LEU A 69 -1.78 5.61 -7.62
N GLY A 70 -0.48 5.36 -7.46
CA GLY A 70 0.00 4.37 -6.50
C GLY A 70 -0.24 2.94 -6.98
N ILE A 71 0.33 2.56 -8.12
CA ILE A 71 0.23 1.20 -8.70
C ILE A 71 0.55 0.12 -7.67
N VAL A 72 1.42 0.40 -6.71
CA VAL A 72 1.77 -0.54 -5.64
C VAL A 72 0.59 -0.95 -4.75
N TYR A 73 -0.44 -0.09 -4.61
CA TYR A 73 -1.68 -0.45 -3.90
C TYR A 73 -2.46 -1.50 -4.69
N LEU A 74 -2.53 -1.33 -6.02
CA LEU A 74 -3.17 -2.30 -6.92
C LEU A 74 -2.39 -3.62 -6.93
N GLU A 75 -1.06 -3.59 -6.91
CA GLU A 75 -0.19 -4.77 -6.82
C GLU A 75 -0.43 -5.53 -5.49
N ALA A 76 -0.55 -4.82 -4.37
CA ALA A 76 -0.87 -5.40 -3.09
C ALA A 76 -2.27 -6.03 -3.08
N SER A 77 -3.28 -5.31 -3.58
CA SER A 77 -4.64 -5.83 -3.74
C SER A 77 -4.69 -7.05 -4.67
N ALA A 78 -3.90 -7.06 -5.76
CA ALA A 78 -3.77 -8.22 -6.64
C ALA A 78 -3.19 -9.46 -5.92
N CYS A 79 -2.36 -9.25 -4.91
CA CYS A 79 -1.85 -10.31 -4.05
C CYS A 79 -2.84 -10.75 -2.96
N GLY A 80 -3.99 -10.10 -2.86
CA GLY A 80 -5.05 -10.47 -1.91
C GLY A 80 -4.79 -9.99 -0.49
N ILE A 81 -4.05 -8.91 -0.31
CA ILE A 81 -3.79 -8.29 1.00
C ILE A 81 -4.45 -6.92 1.10
N PRO A 82 -4.98 -6.54 2.27
CA PRO A 82 -5.58 -5.24 2.49
C PRO A 82 -4.54 -4.12 2.42
N VAL A 83 -5.02 -2.91 2.16
CA VAL A 83 -4.16 -1.74 1.92
C VAL A 83 -4.48 -0.61 2.88
N VAL A 84 -3.44 0.07 3.40
CA VAL A 84 -3.56 1.40 4.01
C VAL A 84 -2.84 2.39 3.10
N ALA A 85 -3.60 3.23 2.42
CA ALA A 85 -3.11 4.26 1.51
C ALA A 85 -3.17 5.65 2.14
N GLY A 86 -2.31 6.55 1.67
CA GLY A 86 -2.41 7.95 2.03
C GLY A 86 -3.41 8.70 1.16
N ASN A 87 -4.07 9.71 1.70
CA ASN A 87 -4.95 10.60 0.95
C ASN A 87 -4.13 11.66 0.18
N SER A 88 -3.45 11.23 -0.89
CA SER A 88 -2.59 12.09 -1.70
C SER A 88 -2.77 11.79 -3.19
N GLY A 89 -3.09 12.82 -3.98
CA GLY A 89 -3.26 12.70 -5.42
C GLY A 89 -4.30 11.64 -5.79
N GLY A 90 -3.93 10.72 -6.69
CA GLY A 90 -4.78 9.60 -7.14
C GLY A 90 -4.71 8.34 -6.26
N ALA A 91 -3.99 8.35 -5.13
CA ALA A 91 -3.93 7.17 -4.25
C ALA A 91 -5.31 6.67 -3.76
N PRO A 92 -6.29 7.54 -3.45
CA PRO A 92 -7.64 7.10 -3.10
C PRO A 92 -8.36 6.32 -4.22
N ASP A 93 -8.04 6.59 -5.49
CA ASP A 93 -8.64 5.88 -6.63
C ASP A 93 -8.17 4.41 -6.73
N ALA A 94 -7.05 4.10 -6.08
CA ALA A 94 -6.49 2.75 -6.02
C ALA A 94 -6.99 1.92 -4.83
N VAL A 95 -7.96 2.44 -4.05
CA VAL A 95 -8.53 1.77 -2.86
C VAL A 95 -10.04 1.99 -2.79
N LEU A 96 -10.80 0.93 -2.64
CA LEU A 96 -12.22 1.04 -2.28
C LEU A 96 -12.31 1.15 -0.75
N GLU A 97 -12.57 2.37 -0.27
CA GLU A 97 -12.59 2.71 1.16
C GLU A 97 -13.49 1.76 1.97
N GLY A 98 -12.91 1.17 3.03
CA GLY A 98 -13.59 0.21 3.91
C GLY A 98 -13.85 -1.17 3.30
N VAL A 99 -13.59 -1.36 1.98
CA VAL A 99 -13.84 -2.62 1.25
C VAL A 99 -12.53 -3.33 0.89
N THR A 100 -11.56 -2.63 0.31
CA THR A 100 -10.27 -3.22 -0.07
C THR A 100 -9.12 -2.72 0.80
N GLY A 101 -9.36 -1.67 1.57
CA GLY A 101 -8.40 -1.02 2.43
C GLY A 101 -8.96 0.23 3.09
N LEU A 102 -8.07 1.03 3.66
CA LEU A 102 -8.39 2.30 4.31
C LEU A 102 -7.50 3.41 3.77
N CYS A 103 -8.09 4.60 3.57
CA CYS A 103 -7.38 5.82 3.21
C CYS A 103 -7.22 6.71 4.45
N VAL A 104 -6.01 7.18 4.69
CA VAL A 104 -5.66 7.98 5.87
C VAL A 104 -4.95 9.28 5.46
N ASP A 105 -4.99 10.27 6.31
CA ASP A 105 -4.08 11.41 6.18
C ASP A 105 -2.64 10.94 6.47
N GLY A 106 -1.81 10.91 5.42
CA GLY A 106 -0.40 10.49 5.50
C GLY A 106 0.49 11.39 6.38
N THR A 107 -0.05 12.50 6.91
CA THR A 107 0.60 13.37 7.90
C THR A 107 0.14 13.09 9.34
N ASN A 108 -0.94 12.33 9.52
CA ASN A 108 -1.55 12.05 10.82
C ASN A 108 -1.15 10.65 11.31
N ILE A 109 -0.16 10.61 12.18
CA ILE A 109 0.39 9.35 12.75
C ILE A 109 -0.69 8.57 13.51
N GLU A 110 -1.62 9.25 14.16
CA GLU A 110 -2.69 8.62 14.94
C GLU A 110 -3.68 7.90 14.02
N GLN A 111 -4.09 8.51 12.90
CA GLN A 111 -4.93 7.87 11.90
C GLN A 111 -4.23 6.67 11.25
N ILE A 112 -2.96 6.82 10.87
CA ILE A 112 -2.16 5.73 10.29
C ILE A 112 -2.10 4.55 11.27
N THR A 113 -1.80 4.83 12.53
CA THR A 113 -1.71 3.81 13.57
C THR A 113 -3.05 3.12 13.80
N ALA A 114 -4.15 3.89 13.88
CA ALA A 114 -5.49 3.35 14.08
C ALA A 114 -5.88 2.42 12.93
N ALA A 115 -5.67 2.82 11.67
CA ALA A 115 -5.97 2.01 10.50
C ALA A 115 -5.18 0.70 10.46
N ILE A 116 -3.87 0.75 10.76
CA ILE A 116 -3.02 -0.45 10.82
C ILE A 116 -3.50 -1.38 11.94
N VAL A 117 -3.77 -0.85 13.14
CA VAL A 117 -4.25 -1.65 14.27
C VAL A 117 -5.62 -2.25 13.97
N GLU A 118 -6.54 -1.50 13.39
CA GLU A 118 -7.87 -1.95 13.02
C GLU A 118 -7.83 -3.18 12.10
N ILE A 119 -7.01 -3.14 11.05
CA ILE A 119 -6.88 -4.26 10.11
C ILE A 119 -6.13 -5.43 10.75
N CYS A 120 -5.00 -5.18 11.42
CA CYS A 120 -4.17 -6.23 11.99
C CYS A 120 -4.78 -6.92 13.21
N SER A 121 -5.78 -6.32 13.87
CA SER A 121 -6.47 -6.91 15.02
C SER A 121 -7.62 -7.85 14.66
N ASP A 122 -8.05 -7.86 13.39
CA ASP A 122 -9.16 -8.68 12.89
C ASP A 122 -8.74 -9.42 11.62
N ALA A 123 -8.22 -10.62 11.78
CA ALA A 123 -7.71 -11.45 10.67
C ALA A 123 -8.81 -11.85 9.68
N GLU A 124 -10.06 -12.03 10.14
CA GLU A 124 -11.18 -12.35 9.26
C GLU A 124 -11.52 -11.17 8.38
N ARG A 125 -11.63 -9.98 8.95
CA ARG A 125 -11.84 -8.74 8.22
C ARG A 125 -10.69 -8.46 7.25
N ALA A 126 -9.44 -8.60 7.66
CA ALA A 126 -8.26 -8.43 6.81
C ALA A 126 -8.32 -9.38 5.59
N SER A 127 -8.67 -10.64 5.81
CA SER A 127 -8.83 -11.64 4.76
C SER A 127 -9.95 -11.27 3.78
N HIS A 128 -11.11 -10.81 4.28
CA HIS A 128 -12.21 -10.36 3.44
C HIS A 128 -11.83 -9.14 2.61
N MET A 129 -11.16 -8.13 3.20
CA MET A 129 -10.67 -6.96 2.49
C MET A 129 -9.68 -7.34 1.38
N GLY A 130 -8.73 -8.21 1.66
CA GLY A 130 -7.76 -8.69 0.69
C GLY A 130 -8.42 -9.45 -0.46
N ALA A 131 -9.37 -10.35 -0.16
CA ALA A 131 -10.13 -11.08 -1.18
C ALA A 131 -10.97 -10.14 -2.06
N ALA A 132 -11.63 -9.14 -1.47
CA ALA A 132 -12.36 -8.10 -2.19
C ALA A 132 -11.44 -7.29 -3.09
N GLY A 133 -10.26 -6.92 -2.61
CA GLY A 133 -9.22 -6.22 -3.38
C GLY A 133 -8.79 -7.01 -4.60
N ARG A 134 -8.44 -8.28 -4.42
CA ARG A 134 -8.05 -9.15 -5.54
C ARG A 134 -9.17 -9.29 -6.58
N ASN A 135 -10.41 -9.49 -6.13
CA ASN A 135 -11.55 -9.59 -7.03
C ASN A 135 -11.77 -8.29 -7.83
N TRP A 136 -11.63 -7.15 -7.18
CA TRP A 136 -11.74 -5.84 -7.83
C TRP A 136 -10.66 -5.65 -8.89
N ILE A 137 -9.39 -5.99 -8.59
CA ILE A 137 -8.29 -5.89 -9.56
C ILE A 137 -8.55 -6.77 -10.79
N VAL A 138 -8.93 -8.03 -10.56
CA VAL A 138 -9.19 -8.98 -11.65
C VAL A 138 -10.33 -8.52 -12.57
N ASN A 139 -11.33 -7.83 -12.03
CA ASN A 139 -12.51 -7.42 -12.80
C ASN A 139 -12.40 -6.02 -13.40
N GLN A 140 -11.56 -5.13 -12.87
CA GLN A 140 -11.58 -3.72 -13.28
C GLN A 140 -10.20 -3.13 -13.64
N TRP A 141 -9.08 -3.72 -13.17
CA TRP A 141 -7.76 -3.12 -13.33
C TRP A 141 -6.81 -3.90 -14.26
N ARG A 142 -7.34 -4.80 -15.06
CA ARG A 142 -6.54 -5.56 -16.03
C ARG A 142 -6.23 -4.72 -17.26
N TRP A 143 -5.04 -4.90 -17.80
CA TRP A 143 -4.58 -4.20 -19.01
C TRP A 143 -5.45 -4.45 -20.23
N ASP A 144 -6.03 -5.65 -20.38
CA ASP A 144 -6.91 -5.96 -21.50
C ASP A 144 -8.26 -5.23 -21.44
N ILE A 145 -8.71 -4.80 -20.25
CA ILE A 145 -9.88 -3.95 -20.07
C ILE A 145 -9.53 -2.52 -20.48
N TRP A 146 -8.52 -1.93 -19.85
CA TRP A 146 -8.14 -0.54 -20.08
C TRP A 146 -7.64 -0.27 -21.50
N SER A 147 -6.93 -1.22 -22.13
CA SER A 147 -6.49 -1.09 -23.52
C SER A 147 -7.66 -1.06 -24.51
N LYS A 148 -8.74 -1.80 -24.25
CA LYS A 148 -9.96 -1.75 -25.08
C LYS A 148 -10.67 -0.41 -24.94
N GLU A 149 -10.84 0.09 -23.71
CA GLU A 149 -11.46 1.40 -23.49
C GLU A 149 -10.64 2.53 -24.12
N PHE A 150 -9.33 2.51 -23.93
CA PHE A 150 -8.45 3.48 -24.56
C PHE A 150 -8.53 3.45 -26.09
N ASN A 151 -8.53 2.25 -26.69
CA ASN A 151 -8.70 2.11 -28.14
C ASN A 151 -10.05 2.64 -28.63
N ALA A 152 -11.13 2.41 -27.89
CA ALA A 152 -12.45 2.95 -28.25
C ALA A 152 -12.42 4.48 -28.34
N LEU A 153 -11.80 5.16 -27.37
CA LEU A 153 -11.65 6.63 -27.39
C LEU A 153 -10.85 7.16 -28.59
N LEU A 154 -9.91 6.37 -29.13
CA LEU A 154 -9.10 6.75 -30.28
C LEU A 154 -9.84 6.59 -31.64
N VAL A 155 -10.82 5.69 -31.69
CA VAL A 155 -11.56 5.35 -32.92
C VAL A 155 -12.81 6.21 -33.07
N GLU A 156 -13.35 6.78 -32.01
CA GLU A 156 -14.52 7.66 -32.01
C GLU A 156 -14.21 9.11 -32.47
N GLN A 157 -12.99 9.41 -32.94
CA GLN A 157 -12.60 10.69 -33.57
C GLN A 157 -12.59 10.56 -35.10
#